data_2d777c168d92ef6c2696d2743a341eff
#
_entry.id   2d777c168d92ef6c2696d2743a341eff
#
_cell.length_a   1.000
_cell.length_b   1.000
_cell.length_c   1.000
_cell.angle_alpha   90.00
_cell.angle_beta   90.00
_cell.angle_gamma   90.00
#
_symmetry.space_group_name_H-M   'P 1'
#
loop_
_entity.id
_entity.type
_entity.pdbx_description
1 polymer ?
#
loop_
_entity_poly.entity_id
_entity_poly.type
_entity_poly.pdbx_seq_one_letter_code
_entity_poly.pdbx_strand_id
1 'polypeptide(L)'
;AEHRLYYLHDLADRVLYVKDGEIEREYTPAEFDSLSDGTRKEMGLRPFSLSKLKPANQYQAHTAKQMEFQNFCFAYKKREPESLHIPSAELPVGETIAIIGLNGAGKSTLARCICGLEKKCGLLQVDGKTLDWKARLKHCYMVMQDTSHQLFTESVMDEVLLSMDNEDETVADEILKQFDLLEYKDRHPLSLSGGQKQRVAIASAIVSNREIIVFDE
;
A
#
# COMPACT_ATOMS: atom_id res chain seq x y z
N ALA A 1 -7.60 21.12 2.54
CA ALA A 1 -8.14 19.89 3.12
C ALA A 1 -7.03 18.87 3.28
N GLU A 2 -7.00 18.18 4.41
CA GLU A 2 -5.90 17.28 4.73
C GLU A 2 -6.40 16.09 5.55
N HIS A 3 -5.80 14.93 5.36
CA HIS A 3 -6.09 13.71 6.10
C HIS A 3 -5.01 13.37 7.13
N ARG A 4 -3.81 13.94 6.99
CA ARG A 4 -2.68 13.75 7.91
C ARG A 4 -2.70 14.85 8.96
N LEU A 5 -3.31 14.59 10.08
CA LEU A 5 -3.64 15.61 11.07
C LEU A 5 -2.45 16.00 11.97
N TYR A 6 -1.45 15.13 12.10
CA TYR A 6 -0.37 15.28 13.09
C TYR A 6 0.50 16.53 12.91
N TYR A 7 0.67 17.04 11.68
CA TYR A 7 1.45 18.26 11.44
C TYR A 7 0.60 19.54 11.43
N LEU A 8 -0.72 19.41 11.45
CA LEU A 8 -1.63 20.57 11.52
C LEU A 8 -1.90 21.03 12.94
N HIS A 9 -1.56 20.22 13.93
CA HIS A 9 -1.83 20.44 15.34
C HIS A 9 -1.39 21.82 15.82
N ASP A 10 -0.14 22.22 15.49
CA ASP A 10 0.43 23.49 15.93
C ASP A 10 0.25 24.64 14.91
N LEU A 11 -0.40 24.38 13.78
CA LEU A 11 -0.55 25.34 12.69
C LEU A 11 -1.99 25.82 12.49
N ALA A 12 -2.98 25.05 12.93
CA ALA A 12 -4.38 25.37 12.70
C ALA A 12 -4.95 26.22 13.81
N ASP A 13 -5.58 27.34 13.48
CA ASP A 13 -6.37 28.15 14.42
C ASP A 13 -7.78 27.62 14.61
N ARG A 14 -8.33 26.94 13.60
CA ARG A 14 -9.69 26.37 13.57
C ARG A 14 -9.72 25.09 12.74
N VAL A 15 -10.54 24.13 13.17
CA VAL A 15 -10.75 22.86 12.48
C VAL A 15 -12.21 22.74 12.07
N LEU A 16 -12.46 22.58 10.77
CA LEU A 16 -13.80 22.36 10.23
C LEU A 16 -13.95 20.90 9.81
N TYR A 17 -14.89 20.20 10.43
CA TYR A 17 -15.23 18.85 10.02
C TYR A 17 -16.35 18.90 8.97
N VAL A 18 -16.01 18.41 7.77
CA VAL A 18 -16.92 18.38 6.62
C VAL A 18 -17.38 16.95 6.38
N LYS A 19 -18.68 16.75 6.28
CA LYS A 19 -19.30 15.47 5.96
C LYS A 19 -20.48 15.70 5.00
N ASP A 20 -20.63 14.83 4.03
CA ASP A 20 -21.71 14.86 3.04
C ASP A 20 -21.89 16.22 2.32
N GLY A 21 -20.79 16.99 2.19
CA GLY A 21 -20.77 18.30 1.54
C GLY A 21 -21.13 19.48 2.47
N GLU A 22 -21.39 19.22 3.75
CA GLU A 22 -21.75 20.24 4.74
C GLU A 22 -20.70 20.34 5.85
N ILE A 23 -20.55 21.53 6.45
CA ILE A 23 -19.76 21.70 7.67
C ILE A 23 -20.61 21.19 8.85
N GLU A 24 -20.33 19.96 9.29
CA GLU A 24 -21.05 19.33 10.39
C GLU A 24 -20.66 19.91 11.75
N ARG A 25 -19.37 20.19 11.92
CA ARG A 25 -18.82 20.76 13.18
C ARG A 25 -17.60 21.64 12.94
N GLU A 26 -17.45 22.56 13.87
CA GLU A 26 -16.26 23.38 14.02
C GLU A 26 -15.66 23.15 15.40
N TYR A 27 -14.32 23.10 15.47
CA TYR A 27 -13.57 22.88 16.70
C TYR A 27 -12.42 23.88 16.79
N THR A 28 -12.07 24.25 18.01
CA THR A 28 -10.75 24.77 18.32
C THR A 28 -9.73 23.60 18.30
N PRO A 29 -8.43 23.86 18.09
CA PRO A 29 -7.42 22.79 18.17
C PRO A 29 -7.47 21.99 19.46
N ALA A 30 -7.67 22.64 20.60
CA ALA A 30 -7.75 22.00 21.91
C ALA A 30 -8.96 21.05 22.04
N GLU A 31 -10.13 21.48 21.56
CA GLU A 31 -11.33 20.63 21.54
C GLU A 31 -11.15 19.43 20.62
N PHE A 32 -10.54 19.64 19.45
CA PHE A 32 -10.28 18.59 18.50
C PHE A 32 -9.28 17.55 19.03
N ASP A 33 -8.25 17.98 19.76
CA ASP A 33 -7.31 17.12 20.44
C ASP A 33 -7.93 16.28 21.56
N SER A 34 -8.93 16.82 22.21
CA SER A 34 -9.64 16.15 23.29
C SER A 34 -10.60 15.05 22.81
N LEU A 35 -10.85 14.94 21.49
CA LEU A 35 -11.71 13.90 20.93
C LEU A 35 -11.21 12.50 21.28
N SER A 36 -12.15 11.64 21.69
CA SER A 36 -11.83 10.23 21.94
C SER A 36 -11.41 9.49 20.67
N ASP A 37 -10.64 8.43 20.82
CA ASP A 37 -10.25 7.58 19.66
C ASP A 37 -11.46 6.93 18.99
N GLY A 38 -12.54 6.64 19.76
CA GLY A 38 -13.82 6.14 19.23
C GLY A 38 -14.47 7.18 18.31
N THR A 39 -14.65 8.41 18.81
CA THR A 39 -15.23 9.51 18.04
C THR A 39 -14.44 9.79 16.76
N ARG A 40 -13.10 9.77 16.84
CA ARG A 40 -12.24 9.96 15.66
C ARG A 40 -12.43 8.86 14.62
N LYS A 41 -12.53 7.59 15.04
CA LYS A 41 -12.81 6.46 14.14
C LYS A 41 -14.17 6.60 13.45
N GLU A 42 -15.21 6.99 14.18
CA GLU A 42 -16.56 7.24 13.62
C GLU A 42 -16.54 8.39 12.60
N MET A 43 -15.70 9.40 12.82
CA MET A 43 -15.47 10.50 11.88
C MET A 43 -14.54 10.11 10.71
N GLY A 44 -13.99 8.89 10.65
CA GLY A 44 -13.04 8.45 9.62
C GLY A 44 -11.68 9.14 9.71
N LEU A 45 -11.31 9.70 10.87
CA LEU A 45 -10.10 10.47 11.03
C LEU A 45 -8.92 9.64 11.53
N ARG A 46 -7.71 9.96 11.04
CA ARG A 46 -6.47 9.35 11.52
C ARG A 46 -6.08 9.89 12.90
N PRO A 47 -5.31 9.14 13.71
CA PRO A 47 -4.83 9.61 15.00
C PRO A 47 -3.90 10.81 14.87
N PHE A 48 -3.96 11.76 15.82
CA PHE A 48 -3.05 12.90 15.90
C PHE A 48 -1.64 12.53 16.29
N SER A 49 -1.49 11.55 17.17
CA SER A 49 -0.20 11.12 17.68
C SER A 49 0.04 9.67 17.43
N LEU A 50 1.15 9.38 16.75
CA LEU A 50 1.61 8.01 16.51
C LEU A 50 2.08 7.33 17.82
N SER A 51 2.45 8.10 18.84
CA SER A 51 2.91 7.57 20.13
C SER A 51 1.84 6.78 20.90
N LYS A 52 0.56 7.02 20.61
CA LYS A 52 -0.57 6.30 21.21
C LYS A 52 -1.00 5.06 20.42
N LEU A 53 -0.43 4.85 19.22
CA LEU A 53 -0.71 3.66 18.44
C LEU A 53 0.01 2.49 19.09
N LYS A 54 -0.76 1.58 19.67
CA LYS A 54 -0.25 0.25 20.04
C LYS A 54 -0.30 -0.61 18.80
N PRO A 55 0.77 -1.37 18.47
CA PRO A 55 0.67 -2.39 17.43
C PRO A 55 -0.49 -3.33 17.80
N ALA A 56 -1.34 -3.63 16.83
CA ALA A 56 -2.54 -4.46 17.04
C ALA A 56 -2.18 -5.86 17.56
N ASN A 57 -0.98 -6.34 17.23
CA ASN A 57 -0.40 -7.59 17.71
C ASN A 57 1.09 -7.37 17.99
N GLN A 58 1.61 -7.97 19.08
CA GLN A 58 3.05 -8.20 19.19
C GLN A 58 3.38 -9.30 18.17
N TYR A 59 3.90 -8.87 17.04
CA TYR A 59 4.31 -9.79 15.99
C TYR A 59 5.55 -10.56 16.49
N GLN A 60 5.41 -11.88 16.66
CA GLN A 60 6.55 -12.76 16.81
C GLN A 60 6.89 -13.28 15.42
N ALA A 61 8.10 -13.01 14.95
CA ALA A 61 8.61 -13.58 13.72
C ALA A 61 8.51 -15.12 13.80
N HIS A 62 7.65 -15.70 12.99
CA HIS A 62 7.35 -17.13 13.03
C HIS A 62 8.05 -17.94 11.95
N THR A 63 8.83 -17.31 11.07
CA THR A 63 9.44 -18.02 9.95
C THR A 63 10.96 -17.85 9.93
N ALA A 64 11.68 -18.97 9.78
CA ALA A 64 13.11 -18.98 9.48
C ALA A 64 13.40 -18.63 8.00
N LYS A 65 12.36 -18.35 7.21
CA LYS A 65 12.47 -18.01 5.79
C LYS A 65 13.01 -16.60 5.60
N GLN A 66 13.93 -16.46 4.67
CA GLN A 66 14.55 -15.17 4.34
C GLN A 66 14.44 -14.87 2.85
N MET A 67 14.32 -13.59 2.56
CA MET A 67 14.49 -13.02 1.22
C MET A 67 15.91 -12.45 1.15
N GLU A 68 16.73 -13.01 0.28
CA GLU A 68 18.15 -12.65 0.15
C GLU A 68 18.39 -11.89 -1.15
N PHE A 69 19.11 -10.80 -1.04
CA PHE A 69 19.54 -9.97 -2.17
C PHE A 69 21.04 -10.11 -2.34
N GLN A 70 21.50 -10.35 -3.58
CA GLN A 70 22.91 -10.42 -3.91
C GLN A 70 23.20 -9.64 -5.19
N ASN A 71 24.12 -8.68 -5.12
CA ASN A 71 24.43 -7.77 -6.23
C ASN A 71 23.17 -7.18 -6.86
N PHE A 72 22.23 -6.76 -6.00
CA PHE A 72 20.93 -6.28 -6.44
C PHE A 72 21.04 -4.81 -6.82
N CYS A 73 21.41 -4.57 -8.07
CA CYS A 73 21.74 -3.27 -8.62
C CYS A 73 20.87 -2.98 -9.83
N PHE A 74 20.49 -1.71 -10.02
CA PHE A 74 19.69 -1.29 -11.16
C PHE A 74 20.02 0.13 -11.61
N ALA A 75 20.10 0.31 -12.94
CA ALA A 75 20.17 1.61 -13.59
C ALA A 75 19.15 1.67 -14.73
N TYR A 76 18.41 2.77 -14.85
CA TYR A 76 17.40 2.95 -15.89
C TYR A 76 18.02 2.97 -17.30
N LYS A 77 19.21 3.52 -17.44
CA LYS A 77 19.97 3.52 -18.70
C LYS A 77 21.39 3.00 -18.49
N LYS A 78 21.90 2.34 -19.48
CA LYS A 78 23.21 1.63 -19.46
C LYS A 78 24.42 2.51 -19.11
N ARG A 79 24.32 3.83 -19.23
CA ARG A 79 25.41 4.80 -18.98
C ARG A 79 25.10 5.77 -17.83
N GLU A 80 23.97 5.59 -17.17
CA GLU A 80 23.59 6.37 -16.00
C GLU A 80 24.10 5.71 -14.72
N PRO A 81 24.30 6.49 -13.63
CA PRO A 81 24.61 5.93 -12.32
C PRO A 81 23.51 4.95 -11.89
N GLU A 82 23.87 3.97 -11.12
CA GLU A 82 22.92 3.03 -10.52
C GLU A 82 21.94 3.78 -9.62
N SER A 83 20.66 3.58 -9.88
CA SER A 83 19.58 4.10 -9.03
C SER A 83 19.32 3.21 -7.82
N LEU A 84 19.86 2.00 -7.85
CA LEU A 84 19.81 1.01 -6.78
C LEU A 84 21.14 0.27 -6.74
N HIS A 85 21.73 0.18 -5.53
CA HIS A 85 22.96 -0.58 -5.30
C HIS A 85 22.89 -1.25 -3.93
N ILE A 86 22.55 -2.53 -3.92
CA ILE A 86 22.46 -3.37 -2.72
C ILE A 86 23.39 -4.56 -2.93
N PRO A 87 24.63 -4.50 -2.41
CA PRO A 87 25.59 -5.60 -2.56
C PRO A 87 25.10 -6.91 -1.95
N SER A 88 24.51 -6.81 -0.74
CA SER A 88 23.89 -7.93 -0.02
C SER A 88 22.90 -7.37 1.00
N ALA A 89 21.76 -8.03 1.13
CA ALA A 89 20.79 -7.78 2.20
C ALA A 89 19.95 -9.03 2.43
N GLU A 90 19.43 -9.17 3.64
CA GLU A 90 18.52 -10.23 4.03
C GLU A 90 17.30 -9.61 4.71
N LEU A 91 16.11 -10.01 4.30
CA LEU A 91 14.85 -9.55 4.88
C LEU A 91 14.03 -10.77 5.31
N PRO A 92 13.39 -10.74 6.49
CA PRO A 92 12.55 -11.84 6.93
C PRO A 92 11.29 -11.93 6.06
N VAL A 93 10.86 -13.15 5.74
CA VAL A 93 9.59 -13.42 5.07
C VAL A 93 8.49 -13.55 6.11
N GLY A 94 7.29 -13.07 5.79
CA GLY A 94 6.13 -13.12 6.69
C GLY A 94 6.09 -11.97 7.70
N GLU A 95 6.92 -10.95 7.51
CA GLU A 95 6.92 -9.73 8.32
C GLU A 95 6.49 -8.51 7.50
N THR A 96 6.02 -7.49 8.21
CA THR A 96 5.78 -6.17 7.61
C THR A 96 7.04 -5.34 7.72
N ILE A 97 7.62 -5.00 6.56
CA ILE A 97 8.89 -4.27 6.46
C ILE A 97 8.62 -2.86 5.95
N ALA A 98 9.06 -1.86 6.70
CA ALA A 98 9.00 -0.46 6.28
C ALA A 98 10.31 -0.05 5.60
N ILE A 99 10.21 0.40 4.34
CA ILE A 99 11.34 0.96 3.58
C ILE A 99 11.26 2.49 3.67
N ILE A 100 12.23 3.10 4.33
CA ILE A 100 12.28 4.54 4.54
C ILE A 100 13.50 5.17 3.86
N GLY A 101 13.40 6.44 3.53
CA GLY A 101 14.50 7.19 2.89
C GLY A 101 14.00 8.48 2.23
N LEU A 102 14.92 9.36 1.86
CA LEU A 102 14.63 10.61 1.16
C LEU A 102 13.96 10.37 -0.21
N ASN A 103 13.31 11.40 -0.74
CA ASN A 103 12.81 11.36 -2.12
C ASN A 103 14.01 11.20 -3.07
N GLY A 104 13.85 10.30 -4.05
CA GLY A 104 14.95 9.96 -4.96
C GLY A 104 15.94 8.90 -4.43
N ALA A 105 15.80 8.40 -3.19
CA ALA A 105 16.70 7.39 -2.63
C ALA A 105 16.57 5.98 -3.26
N GLY A 106 15.66 5.77 -4.21
CA GLY A 106 15.50 4.48 -4.89
C GLY A 106 14.43 3.56 -4.30
N LYS A 107 13.57 4.03 -3.37
CA LYS A 107 12.51 3.21 -2.73
C LYS A 107 11.58 2.56 -3.76
N SER A 108 10.94 3.37 -4.62
CA SER A 108 10.06 2.86 -5.68
C SER A 108 10.80 2.01 -6.70
N THR A 109 12.08 2.31 -6.97
CA THR A 109 12.93 1.47 -7.83
C THR A 109 13.15 0.10 -7.19
N LEU A 110 13.43 0.04 -5.88
CA LEU A 110 13.56 -1.22 -5.14
C LEU A 110 12.25 -2.01 -5.18
N ALA A 111 11.11 -1.36 -4.90
CA ALA A 111 9.78 -1.97 -4.98
C ALA A 111 9.53 -2.61 -6.36
N ARG A 112 9.78 -1.88 -7.44
CA ARG A 112 9.64 -2.36 -8.82
C ARG A 112 10.59 -3.52 -9.13
N CYS A 113 11.82 -3.46 -8.64
CA CYS A 113 12.80 -4.54 -8.82
C CYS A 113 12.38 -5.80 -8.05
N ILE A 114 11.89 -5.70 -6.82
CA ILE A 114 11.37 -6.84 -6.04
C ILE A 114 10.20 -7.48 -6.77
N CYS A 115 9.27 -6.70 -7.27
CA CYS A 115 8.09 -7.20 -7.99
C CYS A 115 8.39 -7.71 -9.41
N GLY A 116 9.63 -7.64 -9.90
CA GLY A 116 10.00 -8.12 -11.23
C GLY A 116 9.58 -7.22 -12.39
N LEU A 117 9.08 -6.01 -12.09
CA LEU A 117 8.75 -5.01 -13.12
C LEU A 117 10.02 -4.51 -13.83
N GLU A 118 11.15 -4.55 -13.14
CA GLU A 118 12.48 -4.32 -13.71
C GLU A 118 13.23 -5.65 -13.86
N LYS A 119 13.75 -5.93 -15.10
CA LYS A 119 14.23 -7.27 -15.45
C LYS A 119 15.67 -7.56 -15.01
N LYS A 120 16.51 -6.54 -14.89
CA LYS A 120 17.97 -6.68 -14.70
C LYS A 120 18.39 -6.09 -13.37
N CYS A 121 17.99 -6.72 -12.28
CA CYS A 121 18.20 -6.20 -10.94
C CYS A 121 19.11 -7.07 -10.06
N GLY A 122 19.90 -7.96 -10.58
CA GLY A 122 20.69 -8.88 -9.76
C GLY A 122 19.88 -10.08 -9.25
N LEU A 123 20.39 -10.74 -8.21
CA LEU A 123 19.85 -12.00 -7.70
C LEU A 123 18.92 -11.72 -6.52
N LEU A 124 17.73 -12.30 -6.57
CA LEU A 124 16.79 -12.38 -5.45
C LEU A 124 16.49 -13.85 -5.17
N GLN A 125 16.66 -14.28 -3.94
CA GLN A 125 16.29 -15.62 -3.48
C GLN A 125 15.24 -15.50 -2.39
N VAL A 126 14.31 -16.45 -2.35
CA VAL A 126 13.36 -16.63 -1.26
C VAL A 126 13.42 -18.09 -0.85
N ASP A 127 13.71 -18.34 0.41
CA ASP A 127 13.86 -19.70 0.95
C ASP A 127 14.85 -20.56 0.12
N GLY A 128 15.99 -19.96 -0.25
CA GLY A 128 17.04 -20.59 -1.07
C GLY A 128 16.69 -20.79 -2.55
N LYS A 129 15.49 -20.39 -3.01
CA LYS A 129 15.09 -20.47 -4.41
C LYS A 129 15.32 -19.14 -5.11
N THR A 130 16.10 -19.16 -6.18
CA THR A 130 16.30 -17.96 -7.01
C THR A 130 15.04 -17.61 -7.78
N LEU A 131 14.57 -16.36 -7.62
CA LEU A 131 13.46 -15.81 -8.35
C LEU A 131 13.98 -14.93 -9.48
N ASP A 132 13.86 -15.39 -10.72
CA ASP A 132 14.03 -14.54 -11.90
C ASP A 132 12.89 -13.50 -11.99
N TRP A 133 12.97 -12.55 -12.92
CA TRP A 133 11.97 -11.49 -13.02
C TRP A 133 10.57 -12.04 -13.32
N LYS A 134 10.42 -13.17 -14.02
CA LYS A 134 9.11 -13.80 -14.30
C LYS A 134 8.55 -14.48 -13.05
N ALA A 135 9.41 -15.14 -12.30
CA ALA A 135 9.02 -15.72 -11.02
C ALA A 135 8.60 -14.62 -10.04
N ARG A 136 9.35 -13.52 -9.96
CA ARG A 136 8.99 -12.35 -9.12
C ARG A 136 7.63 -11.78 -9.47
N LEU A 137 7.30 -11.61 -10.76
CA LEU A 137 5.96 -11.20 -11.19
C LEU A 137 4.83 -12.13 -10.71
N LYS A 138 5.11 -13.42 -10.54
CA LYS A 138 4.13 -14.40 -10.05
C LYS A 138 4.04 -14.45 -8.53
N HIS A 139 5.13 -14.16 -7.83
CA HIS A 139 5.19 -14.24 -6.36
C HIS A 139 4.87 -12.92 -5.69
N CYS A 140 4.94 -11.79 -6.41
CA CYS A 140 4.77 -10.46 -5.86
C CYS A 140 3.54 -9.76 -6.45
N TYR A 141 2.91 -8.92 -5.65
CA TYR A 141 1.92 -7.94 -6.10
C TYR A 141 2.36 -6.54 -5.66
N MET A 142 2.25 -5.56 -6.53
CA MET A 142 2.61 -4.18 -6.23
C MET A 142 1.36 -3.30 -6.26
N VAL A 143 1.10 -2.59 -5.18
CA VAL A 143 0.16 -1.47 -5.13
C VAL A 143 0.96 -0.21 -5.43
N MET A 144 0.67 0.44 -6.56
CA MET A 144 1.41 1.62 -7.04
C MET A 144 0.99 2.89 -6.27
N GLN A 145 1.90 3.85 -6.17
CA GLN A 145 1.66 5.17 -5.59
C GLN A 145 0.49 5.88 -6.28
N ASP A 146 0.48 5.90 -7.61
CA ASP A 146 -0.65 6.34 -8.41
C ASP A 146 -1.44 5.13 -8.92
N THR A 147 -2.48 4.79 -8.19
CA THR A 147 -3.37 3.68 -8.52
C THR A 147 -4.14 3.89 -9.83
N SER A 148 -4.23 5.13 -10.35
CA SER A 148 -4.88 5.40 -11.64
C SER A 148 -4.12 4.77 -12.82
N HIS A 149 -2.82 4.49 -12.66
CA HIS A 149 -2.02 3.77 -13.65
C HIS A 149 -2.10 2.25 -13.54
N GLN A 150 -2.70 1.75 -12.46
CA GLN A 150 -2.84 0.32 -12.20
C GLN A 150 -4.22 -0.19 -12.57
N LEU A 151 -5.26 0.61 -12.36
CA LEU A 151 -6.66 0.24 -12.57
C LEU A 151 -7.07 0.57 -14.02
N PHE A 152 -7.46 -0.44 -14.80
CA PHE A 152 -7.71 -0.27 -16.25
C PHE A 152 -8.90 -1.06 -16.78
N THR A 153 -9.60 -1.83 -15.94
CA THR A 153 -10.77 -2.61 -16.33
C THR A 153 -12.04 -1.74 -16.46
N GLU A 154 -13.12 -2.33 -16.98
CA GLU A 154 -14.38 -1.63 -17.18
C GLU A 154 -15.17 -1.44 -15.88
N SER A 155 -14.99 -2.34 -14.91
CA SER A 155 -15.65 -2.27 -13.61
C SER A 155 -14.70 -2.56 -12.44
N VAL A 156 -15.08 -2.13 -11.24
CA VAL A 156 -14.37 -2.48 -10.00
C VAL A 156 -14.39 -3.98 -9.76
N MET A 157 -15.48 -4.64 -10.10
CA MET A 157 -15.61 -6.10 -10.02
C MET A 157 -14.57 -6.78 -10.92
N ASP A 158 -14.48 -6.37 -12.19
CA ASP A 158 -13.53 -6.94 -13.14
C ASP A 158 -12.07 -6.74 -12.68
N GLU A 159 -11.78 -5.59 -12.05
CA GLU A 159 -10.44 -5.29 -11.53
C GLU A 159 -10.02 -6.27 -10.41
N VAL A 160 -10.96 -6.62 -9.55
CA VAL A 160 -10.73 -7.58 -8.46
C VAL A 160 -10.63 -9.00 -9.01
N LEU A 161 -11.56 -9.40 -9.90
CA LEU A 161 -11.57 -10.73 -10.51
C LEU A 161 -10.30 -11.00 -11.32
N LEU A 162 -9.84 -10.03 -12.11
CA LEU A 162 -8.61 -10.13 -12.91
C LEU A 162 -7.36 -10.42 -12.05
N SER A 163 -7.39 -10.01 -10.78
CA SER A 163 -6.27 -10.22 -9.86
C SER A 163 -6.25 -11.62 -9.24
N MET A 164 -7.30 -12.40 -9.39
CA MET A 164 -7.41 -13.77 -8.87
C MET A 164 -6.78 -14.78 -9.82
N ASP A 165 -6.21 -15.85 -9.31
CA ASP A 165 -5.77 -16.99 -10.13
C ASP A 165 -6.97 -17.80 -10.69
N ASN A 166 -8.08 -17.83 -9.93
CA ASN A 166 -9.37 -18.37 -10.34
C ASN A 166 -10.44 -17.35 -9.97
N GLU A 167 -11.15 -16.85 -10.94
CA GLU A 167 -12.21 -15.87 -10.76
C GLU A 167 -13.34 -16.45 -9.89
N ASP A 168 -13.70 -15.74 -8.81
CA ASP A 168 -14.80 -16.10 -7.91
C ASP A 168 -15.52 -14.81 -7.46
N GLU A 169 -16.68 -14.57 -8.03
CA GLU A 169 -17.50 -13.39 -7.73
C GLU A 169 -17.91 -13.32 -6.25
N THR A 170 -18.11 -14.47 -5.60
CA THR A 170 -18.49 -14.50 -4.18
C THR A 170 -17.36 -13.95 -3.31
N VAL A 171 -16.13 -14.40 -3.57
CA VAL A 171 -14.93 -13.90 -2.88
C VAL A 171 -14.70 -12.42 -3.20
N ALA A 172 -14.93 -12.02 -4.47
CA ALA A 172 -14.82 -10.61 -4.88
C ALA A 172 -15.85 -9.73 -4.16
N ASP A 173 -17.12 -10.14 -4.08
CA ASP A 173 -18.17 -9.41 -3.35
C ASP A 173 -17.83 -9.29 -1.85
N GLU A 174 -17.31 -10.35 -1.22
CA GLU A 174 -16.90 -10.34 0.18
C GLU A 174 -15.76 -9.34 0.44
N ILE A 175 -14.72 -9.35 -0.39
CA ILE A 175 -13.60 -8.41 -0.23
C ILE A 175 -14.04 -6.97 -0.51
N LEU A 176 -14.83 -6.73 -1.55
CA LEU A 176 -15.38 -5.41 -1.84
C LEU A 176 -16.23 -4.88 -0.69
N LYS A 177 -17.02 -5.75 -0.04
CA LYS A 177 -17.80 -5.39 1.16
C LYS A 177 -16.90 -5.00 2.32
N GLN A 178 -15.80 -5.72 2.57
CA GLN A 178 -14.84 -5.39 3.65
C GLN A 178 -14.17 -4.03 3.46
N PHE A 179 -14.04 -3.59 2.21
CA PHE A 179 -13.43 -2.31 1.86
C PHE A 179 -14.43 -1.18 1.58
N ASP A 180 -15.72 -1.38 1.90
CA ASP A 180 -16.81 -0.42 1.62
C ASP A 180 -16.86 -0.01 0.14
N LEU A 181 -16.73 -0.98 -0.76
CA LEU A 181 -16.70 -0.79 -2.22
C LEU A 181 -17.80 -1.53 -2.95
N LEU A 182 -18.60 -2.36 -2.27
CA LEU A 182 -19.60 -3.22 -2.92
C LEU A 182 -20.63 -2.43 -3.74
N GLU A 183 -21.04 -1.26 -3.27
CA GLU A 183 -21.98 -0.38 -3.99
C GLU A 183 -21.37 0.25 -5.27
N TYR A 184 -20.06 0.17 -5.42
CA TYR A 184 -19.32 0.70 -6.58
C TYR A 184 -18.86 -0.39 -7.54
N LYS A 185 -19.23 -1.65 -7.32
CA LYS A 185 -18.70 -2.81 -8.05
C LYS A 185 -18.85 -2.72 -9.57
N ASP A 186 -19.97 -2.14 -10.04
CA ASP A 186 -20.28 -1.96 -11.45
C ASP A 186 -19.76 -0.64 -12.04
N ARG A 187 -19.08 0.18 -11.23
CA ARG A 187 -18.53 1.46 -11.70
C ARG A 187 -17.15 1.28 -12.31
N HIS A 188 -16.86 2.11 -13.31
CA HIS A 188 -15.52 2.20 -13.86
C HIS A 188 -14.53 2.68 -12.79
N PRO A 189 -13.39 2.00 -12.55
CA PRO A 189 -12.45 2.32 -11.47
C PRO A 189 -11.96 3.77 -11.49
N LEU A 190 -11.74 4.35 -12.68
CA LEU A 190 -11.28 5.73 -12.80
C LEU A 190 -12.31 6.77 -12.37
N SER A 191 -13.59 6.42 -12.26
CA SER A 191 -14.65 7.31 -11.75
C SER A 191 -14.64 7.47 -10.23
N LEU A 192 -13.89 6.62 -9.53
CA LEU A 192 -13.80 6.61 -8.08
C LEU A 192 -12.92 7.72 -7.53
N SER A 193 -13.14 8.09 -6.27
CA SER A 193 -12.23 8.98 -5.54
C SER A 193 -10.85 8.33 -5.35
N GLY A 194 -9.81 9.13 -5.09
CA GLY A 194 -8.45 8.61 -4.86
C GLY A 194 -8.39 7.54 -3.77
N GLY A 195 -9.08 7.76 -2.64
CA GLY A 195 -9.14 6.80 -1.55
C GLY A 195 -9.90 5.51 -1.92
N GLN A 196 -10.96 5.60 -2.73
CA GLN A 196 -11.65 4.42 -3.24
C GLN A 196 -10.77 3.63 -4.21
N LYS A 197 -10.08 4.30 -5.14
CA LYS A 197 -9.10 3.66 -6.04
C LYS A 197 -8.01 2.92 -5.28
N GLN A 198 -7.48 3.53 -4.23
CA GLN A 198 -6.49 2.89 -3.38
C GLN A 198 -7.05 1.63 -2.70
N ARG A 199 -8.28 1.69 -2.18
CA ARG A 199 -8.95 0.52 -1.60
C ARG A 199 -9.19 -0.59 -2.62
N VAL A 200 -9.56 -0.26 -3.88
CA VAL A 200 -9.68 -1.25 -4.96
C VAL A 200 -8.34 -1.93 -5.21
N ALA A 201 -7.25 -1.18 -5.36
CA ALA A 201 -5.92 -1.73 -5.58
C ALA A 201 -5.46 -2.63 -4.42
N ILE A 202 -5.81 -2.29 -3.17
CA ILE A 202 -5.53 -3.13 -2.00
C ILE A 202 -6.39 -4.41 -2.02
N ALA A 203 -7.68 -4.30 -2.35
CA ALA A 203 -8.57 -5.45 -2.47
C ALA A 203 -8.03 -6.44 -3.53
N SER A 204 -7.63 -5.93 -4.70
CA SER A 204 -6.98 -6.72 -5.75
C SER A 204 -5.67 -7.37 -5.29
N ALA A 205 -4.86 -6.68 -4.50
CA ALA A 205 -3.65 -7.25 -3.92
C ALA A 205 -3.94 -8.42 -2.98
N ILE A 206 -4.98 -8.31 -2.16
CA ILE A 206 -5.37 -9.37 -1.21
C ILE A 206 -5.88 -10.61 -1.94
N VAL A 207 -6.78 -10.46 -2.91
CA VAL A 207 -7.34 -11.60 -3.64
C VAL A 207 -6.34 -12.24 -4.59
N SER A 208 -5.25 -11.55 -4.93
CA SER A 208 -4.18 -12.12 -5.77
C SER A 208 -3.44 -13.28 -5.11
N ASN A 209 -3.58 -13.43 -3.79
CA ASN A 209 -2.94 -14.47 -2.98
C ASN A 209 -1.43 -14.59 -3.21
N ARG A 210 -0.76 -13.47 -3.51
CA ARG A 210 0.70 -13.43 -3.70
C ARG A 210 1.43 -13.47 -2.36
N GLU A 211 2.58 -14.12 -2.33
CA GLU A 211 3.40 -14.29 -1.12
C GLU A 211 3.98 -12.97 -0.61
N ILE A 212 4.24 -12.02 -1.53
CA ILE A 212 4.86 -10.73 -1.25
C ILE A 212 3.97 -9.62 -1.80
N ILE A 213 3.49 -8.75 -0.92
CA ILE A 213 2.75 -7.56 -1.32
C ILE A 213 3.62 -6.34 -1.01
N VAL A 214 3.81 -5.49 -2.00
CA VAL A 214 4.60 -4.27 -1.90
C VAL A 214 3.69 -3.07 -2.09
N PHE A 215 3.69 -2.16 -1.13
CA PHE A 215 2.98 -0.89 -1.21
C PHE A 215 3.99 0.22 -1.48
N ASP A 216 3.83 0.93 -2.59
CA ASP A 216 4.64 2.12 -2.91
C ASP A 216 3.85 3.36 -2.47
N GLU A 217 3.90 3.66 -1.15
CA GLU A 217 3.14 4.65 -0.34
C GLU A 217 1.67 4.34 -0.05
#